data_605554c3eec1ec59729632d2ec8e3c62
#
_entry.id   605554c3eec1ec59729632d2ec8e3c62
#
_cell.length_a   1.000
_cell.length_b   1.000
_cell.length_c   1.000
_cell.angle_alpha   90.00
_cell.angle_beta   90.00
_cell.angle_gamma   90.00
#
_symmetry.space_group_name_H-M   'P 1'
#
loop_
_entity.id
_entity.type
_entity.pdbx_description
1 polymer ?
#
loop_
_entity_poly.entity_id
_entity_poly.type
_entity_poly.pdbx_seq_one_letter_code
_entity_poly.pdbx_strand_id
1 'polypeptide(L)'
;MENFKEKDYKVFELFDKQWAVVTAGSPEHFNSCTVSWGSLGNIWGHAGKSRPTVTVYIHPARYTSEFMTGSDTFTVSFYPEAYRKAVGYIGSHSGRDGDKTAAAGLTPAAIGNGVTYKEAELTFACKKLYQHQFSREDLAPEIQEYYAASPKVYPDFQGGWQPHIVFVGEIVAVEDKR
;
A
#
# COMPACT_ATOMS: atom_id res chain seq x y z
N MET A 1 17.07 2.86 -19.50
CA MET A 1 16.00 2.47 -18.54
C MET A 1 14.72 2.28 -19.36
N GLU A 2 14.18 1.08 -19.33
CA GLU A 2 12.91 0.80 -19.99
C GLU A 2 11.82 1.72 -19.42
N ASN A 3 10.98 2.28 -20.29
CA ASN A 3 9.94 3.21 -19.83
C ASN A 3 8.86 2.44 -19.08
N PHE A 4 8.87 2.48 -17.77
CA PHE A 4 7.92 1.74 -16.91
C PHE A 4 6.45 2.03 -17.25
N LYS A 5 6.14 3.18 -17.88
CA LYS A 5 4.79 3.56 -18.30
C LYS A 5 4.27 2.75 -19.48
N GLU A 6 5.14 2.07 -20.21
CA GLU A 6 4.81 1.26 -21.39
C GLU A 6 4.64 -0.23 -21.07
N LYS A 7 4.90 -0.62 -19.79
CA LYS A 7 4.74 -2.01 -19.35
C LYS A 7 3.29 -2.36 -19.06
N ASP A 8 2.90 -3.57 -19.39
CA ASP A 8 1.63 -4.17 -18.95
C ASP A 8 1.78 -4.72 -17.53
N TYR A 9 1.18 -4.05 -16.57
CA TYR A 9 1.26 -4.45 -15.17
C TYR A 9 0.17 -5.42 -14.73
N LYS A 10 -0.84 -5.73 -15.55
CA LYS A 10 -1.96 -6.59 -15.17
C LYS A 10 -2.51 -6.23 -13.79
N VAL A 11 -2.94 -4.99 -13.62
CA VAL A 11 -3.24 -4.34 -12.33
C VAL A 11 -4.18 -5.15 -11.44
N PHE A 12 -5.21 -5.80 -12.03
CA PHE A 12 -6.12 -6.68 -11.28
C PHE A 12 -5.40 -7.89 -10.68
N GLU A 13 -4.46 -8.51 -11.41
CA GLU A 13 -3.68 -9.63 -10.86
C GLU A 13 -2.75 -9.18 -9.74
N LEU A 14 -2.09 -8.03 -9.91
CA LEU A 14 -1.19 -7.48 -8.90
C LEU A 14 -1.91 -7.30 -7.55
N PHE A 15 -3.05 -6.64 -7.53
CA PHE A 15 -3.74 -6.35 -6.26
C PHE A 15 -4.60 -7.51 -5.77
N ASP A 16 -5.38 -8.16 -6.63
CA ASP A 16 -6.31 -9.21 -6.22
C ASP A 16 -5.59 -10.53 -5.87
N LYS A 17 -4.60 -10.93 -6.68
CA LYS A 17 -3.94 -12.24 -6.52
C LYS A 17 -2.60 -12.17 -5.80
N GLN A 18 -1.70 -11.26 -6.18
CA GLN A 18 -0.38 -11.18 -5.55
C GLN A 18 -0.42 -10.47 -4.19
N TRP A 19 -1.28 -9.46 -4.04
CA TRP A 19 -1.33 -8.51 -2.95
C TRP A 19 -0.09 -7.62 -2.90
N ALA A 20 -0.26 -6.41 -2.41
CA ALA A 20 0.83 -5.48 -2.25
C ALA A 20 1.25 -5.35 -0.79
N VAL A 21 2.53 -5.19 -0.54
CA VAL A 21 3.04 -4.66 0.74
C VAL A 21 3.25 -3.17 0.57
N VAL A 22 2.51 -2.38 1.34
CA VAL A 22 2.67 -0.93 1.42
C VAL A 22 3.55 -0.61 2.61
N THR A 23 4.61 0.17 2.39
CA THR A 23 5.57 0.57 3.42
C THR A 23 5.72 2.08 3.45
N ALA A 24 5.70 2.68 4.65
CA ALA A 24 5.95 4.10 4.87
C ALA A 24 6.81 4.34 6.11
N GLY A 25 7.46 5.48 6.16
CA GLY A 25 8.42 5.86 7.19
C GLY A 25 9.82 6.04 6.65
N SER A 26 10.80 6.23 7.54
CA SER A 26 12.22 6.32 7.22
C SER A 26 12.90 4.95 7.30
N PRO A 27 14.12 4.79 6.77
CA PRO A 27 14.88 3.54 6.92
C PRO A 27 15.07 3.08 8.38
N GLU A 28 15.13 4.01 9.31
CA GLU A 28 15.32 3.75 10.73
C GLU A 28 14.00 3.49 11.46
N HIS A 29 12.89 4.00 10.91
CA HIS A 29 11.57 3.89 11.54
C HIS A 29 10.45 3.83 10.50
N PHE A 30 10.04 2.63 10.15
CA PHE A 30 9.01 2.36 9.14
C PHE A 30 8.05 1.27 9.61
N ASN A 31 6.92 1.19 8.94
CA ASN A 31 6.02 0.05 9.09
C ASN A 31 5.38 -0.30 7.74
N SER A 32 4.92 -1.55 7.65
CA SER A 32 4.34 -2.11 6.44
C SER A 32 3.00 -2.79 6.73
N CYS A 33 2.12 -2.83 5.76
CA CYS A 33 0.96 -3.71 5.79
C CYS A 33 0.65 -4.26 4.39
N THR A 34 -0.03 -5.38 4.36
CA THR A 34 -0.48 -5.98 3.12
C THR A 34 -1.86 -5.47 2.75
N VAL A 35 -2.03 -5.11 1.49
CA VAL A 35 -3.29 -4.66 0.91
C VAL A 35 -3.58 -5.42 -0.38
N SER A 36 -4.88 -5.65 -0.65
CA SER A 36 -5.37 -6.18 -1.91
C SER A 36 -6.15 -5.13 -2.73
N TRP A 37 -6.27 -3.93 -2.21
CA TRP A 37 -6.99 -2.83 -2.85
C TRP A 37 -6.02 -1.77 -3.32
N GLY A 38 -6.10 -1.44 -4.61
CA GLY A 38 -5.28 -0.42 -5.21
C GLY A 38 -5.50 -0.28 -6.70
N SER A 39 -4.87 0.71 -7.28
CA SER A 39 -4.90 0.96 -8.72
C SER A 39 -3.63 1.66 -9.19
N LEU A 40 -3.34 1.52 -10.48
CA LEU A 40 -2.37 2.33 -11.21
C LEU A 40 -3.13 3.26 -12.16
N GLY A 41 -2.68 4.49 -12.28
CA GLY A 41 -3.36 5.46 -13.11
C GLY A 41 -2.51 6.68 -13.43
N ASN A 42 -3.20 7.73 -13.90
CA ASN A 42 -2.59 9.02 -14.17
C ASN A 42 -3.58 10.11 -13.74
N ILE A 43 -3.14 11.00 -12.86
CA ILE A 43 -3.98 12.10 -12.36
C ILE A 43 -3.12 13.36 -12.14
N TRP A 44 -3.73 14.53 -12.28
CA TRP A 44 -3.08 15.86 -12.20
C TRP A 44 -1.91 16.05 -13.19
N GLY A 45 -1.86 15.23 -14.22
CA GLY A 45 -1.05 15.49 -15.41
C GLY A 45 -1.71 16.56 -16.29
N HIS A 46 -0.95 17.17 -17.17
CA HIS A 46 -1.43 18.08 -18.20
C HIS A 46 -0.73 17.80 -19.53
N ALA A 47 -1.15 18.45 -20.61
CA ALA A 47 -0.64 18.19 -21.94
C ALA A 47 0.89 18.09 -22.00
N GLY A 48 1.41 16.96 -22.46
CA GLY A 48 2.84 16.65 -22.56
C GLY A 48 3.52 16.26 -21.24
N LYS A 49 2.80 16.23 -20.10
CA LYS A 49 3.33 15.78 -18.80
C LYS A 49 2.40 14.77 -18.14
N SER A 50 2.71 13.50 -18.32
CA SER A 50 2.06 12.42 -17.58
C SER A 50 2.52 12.43 -16.13
N ARG A 51 1.57 12.22 -15.19
CA ARG A 51 1.86 11.98 -13.77
C ARG A 51 1.32 10.61 -13.39
N PRO A 52 2.12 9.55 -13.55
CA PRO A 52 1.70 8.20 -13.19
C PRO A 52 1.56 8.09 -11.67
N THR A 53 0.50 7.42 -11.22
CA THR A 53 0.18 7.31 -9.80
C THR A 53 -0.15 5.88 -9.40
N VAL A 54 0.12 5.58 -8.13
CA VAL A 54 -0.45 4.44 -7.40
C VAL A 54 -1.46 4.98 -6.41
N THR A 55 -2.63 4.36 -6.35
CA THR A 55 -3.61 4.57 -5.30
C THR A 55 -3.71 3.31 -4.46
N VAL A 56 -3.65 3.46 -3.13
CA VAL A 56 -3.85 2.37 -2.17
C VAL A 56 -4.82 2.79 -1.07
N TYR A 57 -5.45 1.79 -0.43
CA TYR A 57 -6.47 2.00 0.59
C TYR A 57 -6.04 1.28 1.86
N ILE A 58 -5.89 2.04 2.97
CA ILE A 58 -5.44 1.51 4.26
C ILE A 58 -6.47 1.79 5.33
N HIS A 59 -6.87 0.74 6.05
CA HIS A 59 -7.80 0.89 7.17
C HIS A 59 -7.14 1.66 8.33
N PRO A 60 -7.83 2.64 8.94
CA PRO A 60 -7.23 3.52 9.97
C PRO A 60 -6.75 2.77 11.21
N ALA A 61 -7.32 1.60 11.55
CA ALA A 61 -6.85 0.77 12.65
C ALA A 61 -5.49 0.08 12.39
N ARG A 62 -5.00 0.04 11.15
CA ARG A 62 -3.68 -0.50 10.82
C ARG A 62 -2.59 0.45 11.30
N TYR A 63 -1.58 -0.08 12.00
CA TYR A 63 -0.45 0.73 12.47
C TYR A 63 0.25 1.47 11.32
N THR A 64 0.33 0.86 10.14
CA THR A 64 0.89 1.49 8.93
C THR A 64 0.14 2.77 8.53
N SER A 65 -1.14 2.96 8.90
CA SER A 65 -1.87 4.18 8.58
C SER A 65 -1.27 5.42 9.24
N GLU A 66 -0.69 5.29 10.43
CA GLU A 66 0.00 6.37 11.14
C GLU A 66 1.25 6.81 10.35
N PHE A 67 2.04 5.84 9.88
CA PHE A 67 3.22 6.10 9.04
C PHE A 67 2.83 6.72 7.70
N MET A 68 1.80 6.18 7.04
CA MET A 68 1.30 6.73 5.77
C MET A 68 0.81 8.17 5.91
N THR A 69 0.13 8.48 7.00
CA THR A 69 -0.36 9.82 7.28
C THR A 69 0.78 10.80 7.53
N GLY A 70 1.80 10.38 8.28
CA GLY A 70 2.92 11.23 8.69
C GLY A 70 4.07 11.32 7.68
N SER A 71 4.11 10.47 6.64
CA SER A 71 5.21 10.44 5.66
C SER A 71 4.83 11.12 4.36
N ASP A 72 5.80 11.78 3.71
CA ASP A 72 5.64 12.35 2.36
C ASP A 72 5.88 11.32 1.25
N THR A 73 6.40 10.15 1.61
CA THR A 73 6.73 9.07 0.67
C THR A 73 6.23 7.73 1.20
N PHE A 74 5.95 6.82 0.27
CA PHE A 74 5.64 5.43 0.56
C PHE A 74 6.05 4.53 -0.60
N THR A 75 6.11 3.23 -0.38
CA THR A 75 6.35 2.24 -1.42
C THR A 75 5.19 1.26 -1.51
N VAL A 76 5.02 0.69 -2.71
CA VAL A 76 4.06 -0.38 -2.99
C VAL A 76 4.83 -1.48 -3.69
N SER A 77 4.98 -2.62 -3.02
CA SER A 77 5.86 -3.71 -3.46
C SER A 77 5.07 -5.00 -3.67
N PHE A 78 5.39 -5.72 -4.74
CA PHE A 78 4.82 -7.02 -5.11
C PHE A 78 5.91 -8.07 -5.11
N TYR A 79 5.53 -9.33 -4.85
CA TYR A 79 6.47 -10.41 -4.58
C TYR A 79 6.17 -11.65 -5.42
N PRO A 80 7.19 -12.46 -5.74
CA PRO A 80 6.99 -13.79 -6.30
C PRO A 80 6.13 -14.66 -5.37
N GLU A 81 5.41 -15.62 -5.93
CA GLU A 81 4.54 -16.56 -5.18
C GLU A 81 5.27 -17.25 -4.01
N ALA A 82 6.58 -17.49 -4.12
CA ALA A 82 7.40 -18.06 -3.05
C ALA A 82 7.32 -17.28 -1.73
N TYR A 83 7.02 -15.98 -1.79
CA TYR A 83 6.90 -15.10 -0.62
C TYR A 83 5.45 -14.89 -0.15
N ARG A 84 4.48 -15.61 -0.70
CA ARG A 84 3.05 -15.48 -0.34
C ARG A 84 2.80 -15.57 1.17
N LYS A 85 3.49 -16.48 1.85
CA LYS A 85 3.39 -16.63 3.32
C LYS A 85 3.93 -15.41 4.05
N ALA A 86 5.07 -14.85 3.61
CA ALA A 86 5.65 -13.65 4.19
C ALA A 86 4.73 -12.45 4.02
N VAL A 87 4.17 -12.24 2.82
CA VAL A 87 3.20 -11.18 2.54
C VAL A 87 1.94 -11.34 3.40
N GLY A 88 1.43 -12.56 3.56
CA GLY A 88 0.30 -12.87 4.45
C GLY A 88 0.62 -12.56 5.93
N TYR A 89 1.84 -12.87 6.38
CA TYR A 89 2.29 -12.58 7.75
C TYR A 89 2.32 -11.06 8.01
N ILE A 90 2.88 -10.28 7.09
CA ILE A 90 2.89 -8.80 7.16
C ILE A 90 1.47 -8.23 7.30
N GLY A 91 0.49 -8.82 6.61
CA GLY A 91 -0.92 -8.40 6.64
C GLY A 91 -1.67 -8.76 7.92
N SER A 92 -1.30 -9.87 8.58
CA SER A 92 -2.02 -10.42 9.74
C SER A 92 -1.42 -10.03 11.10
N HIS A 93 -0.21 -9.49 11.15
CA HIS A 93 0.47 -9.09 12.39
C HIS A 93 0.66 -7.57 12.47
N SER A 94 0.60 -7.04 13.69
CA SER A 94 0.82 -5.62 13.93
C SER A 94 2.31 -5.33 14.19
N GLY A 95 2.82 -4.25 13.63
CA GLY A 95 4.16 -3.74 13.97
C GLY A 95 4.26 -3.16 15.39
N ARG A 96 3.11 -3.02 16.09
CA ARG A 96 3.11 -2.66 17.52
C ARG A 96 3.52 -3.84 18.41
N ASP A 97 3.38 -5.07 17.93
CA ASP A 97 3.63 -6.29 18.70
C ASP A 97 5.06 -6.82 18.52
N GLY A 98 5.86 -6.19 17.65
CA GLY A 98 7.24 -6.57 17.40
C GLY A 98 7.68 -6.37 15.94
N ASP A 99 8.92 -6.78 15.65
CA ASP A 99 9.48 -6.71 14.29
C ASP A 99 8.91 -7.81 13.39
N LYS A 100 7.75 -7.53 12.82
CA LYS A 100 7.09 -8.45 11.89
C LYS A 100 7.84 -8.61 10.56
N THR A 101 8.70 -7.67 10.20
CA THR A 101 9.51 -7.74 8.97
C THR A 101 10.55 -8.84 9.08
N ALA A 102 11.30 -8.84 10.18
CA ALA A 102 12.27 -9.90 10.48
C ALA A 102 11.58 -11.26 10.65
N ALA A 103 10.44 -11.29 11.36
CA ALA A 103 9.66 -12.51 11.56
C ALA A 103 9.10 -13.09 10.24
N ALA A 104 8.79 -12.24 9.26
CA ALA A 104 8.36 -12.65 7.92
C ALA A 104 9.54 -13.10 7.03
N GLY A 105 10.79 -12.90 7.46
CA GLY A 105 11.99 -13.19 6.66
C GLY A 105 12.20 -12.22 5.49
N LEU A 106 11.70 -10.99 5.62
CA LEU A 106 11.91 -9.93 4.62
C LEU A 106 13.06 -9.03 5.04
N THR A 107 13.92 -8.66 4.08
CA THR A 107 15.11 -7.83 4.29
C THR A 107 14.85 -6.41 3.80
N PRO A 108 14.78 -5.40 4.68
CA PRO A 108 14.62 -4.03 4.28
C PRO A 108 15.70 -3.54 3.31
N ALA A 109 15.31 -2.74 2.34
CA ALA A 109 16.18 -2.13 1.35
C ALA A 109 15.67 -0.71 1.02
N ALA A 110 16.59 0.19 0.68
CA ALA A 110 16.23 1.54 0.28
C ALA A 110 15.84 1.60 -1.20
N ILE A 111 14.83 2.43 -1.52
CA ILE A 111 14.50 2.84 -2.88
C ILE A 111 14.17 4.34 -2.88
N GLY A 112 15.03 5.16 -3.46
CA GLY A 112 14.94 6.61 -3.29
C GLY A 112 14.91 6.99 -1.80
N ASN A 113 13.90 7.74 -1.39
CA ASN A 113 13.68 8.13 0.02
C ASN A 113 12.73 7.17 0.76
N GLY A 114 12.39 6.04 0.17
CA GLY A 114 11.46 5.06 0.74
C GLY A 114 12.14 3.76 1.15
N VAL A 115 11.36 2.88 1.77
CA VAL A 115 11.77 1.54 2.19
C VAL A 115 11.00 0.50 1.38
N THR A 116 11.71 -0.47 0.85
CA THR A 116 11.20 -1.68 0.22
C THR A 116 11.88 -2.91 0.84
N TYR A 117 11.81 -4.05 0.18
CA TYR A 117 12.46 -5.28 0.62
C TYR A 117 13.18 -5.94 -0.55
N LYS A 118 14.34 -6.56 -0.27
CA LYS A 118 15.17 -7.22 -1.30
C LYS A 118 14.41 -8.29 -2.09
N GLU A 119 13.46 -8.92 -1.44
CA GLU A 119 12.64 -10.03 -1.94
C GLU A 119 11.52 -9.56 -2.89
N ALA A 120 11.25 -8.26 -2.96
CA ALA A 120 10.28 -7.70 -3.89
C ALA A 120 10.75 -7.85 -5.35
N GLU A 121 9.84 -8.27 -6.22
CA GLU A 121 10.09 -8.35 -7.66
C GLU A 121 9.69 -7.09 -8.43
N LEU A 122 8.70 -6.35 -7.89
CA LEU A 122 8.26 -5.07 -8.41
C LEU A 122 8.01 -4.11 -7.25
N THR A 123 8.60 -2.93 -7.31
CA THR A 123 8.37 -1.85 -6.32
C THR A 123 8.12 -0.53 -7.02
N PHE A 124 7.04 0.14 -6.64
CA PHE A 124 6.79 1.55 -6.96
C PHE A 124 7.14 2.40 -5.74
N ALA A 125 8.13 3.30 -5.89
CA ALA A 125 8.40 4.33 -4.89
C ALA A 125 7.58 5.57 -5.23
N CYS A 126 6.85 6.08 -4.25
CA CYS A 126 5.83 7.09 -4.46
C CYS A 126 6.07 8.31 -3.57
N LYS A 127 5.88 9.51 -4.17
CA LYS A 127 5.67 10.76 -3.44
C LYS A 127 4.18 10.90 -3.17
N LYS A 128 3.78 11.02 -1.90
CA LYS A 128 2.38 11.21 -1.54
C LYS A 128 1.87 12.55 -2.06
N LEU A 129 0.76 12.52 -2.78
CA LEU A 129 0.10 13.70 -3.34
C LEU A 129 -1.22 14.01 -2.64
N TYR A 130 -1.90 12.98 -2.11
CA TYR A 130 -3.21 13.13 -1.50
C TYR A 130 -3.46 12.03 -0.49
N GLN A 131 -4.22 12.38 0.55
CA GLN A 131 -4.82 11.43 1.49
C GLN A 131 -6.16 11.95 1.96
N HIS A 132 -7.14 11.09 2.07
CA HIS A 132 -8.43 11.39 2.67
C HIS A 132 -9.13 10.11 3.10
N GLN A 133 -9.81 10.13 4.24
CA GLN A 133 -10.67 9.02 4.63
C GLN A 133 -11.99 9.12 3.86
N PHE A 134 -12.50 7.99 3.38
CA PHE A 134 -13.85 7.99 2.79
C PHE A 134 -14.87 8.46 3.79
N SER A 135 -15.85 9.23 3.33
CA SER A 135 -17.03 9.62 4.10
C SER A 135 -17.99 8.42 4.16
N ARG A 136 -18.51 8.10 5.36
CA ARG A 136 -19.44 6.97 5.51
C ARG A 136 -20.71 7.16 4.69
N GLU A 137 -21.24 8.36 4.72
CA GLU A 137 -22.48 8.77 4.05
C GLU A 137 -22.38 8.74 2.52
N ASP A 138 -21.16 8.85 1.98
CA ASP A 138 -20.92 8.81 0.53
C ASP A 138 -20.71 7.38 0.00
N LEU A 139 -20.60 6.39 0.89
CA LEU A 139 -20.51 4.99 0.49
C LEU A 139 -21.90 4.45 0.11
N ALA A 140 -21.94 3.61 -0.91
CA ALA A 140 -23.15 2.88 -1.25
C ALA A 140 -23.64 2.02 -0.06
N PRO A 141 -24.97 1.82 0.13
CA PRO A 141 -25.50 1.09 1.28
C PRO A 141 -24.87 -0.29 1.50
N GLU A 142 -24.67 -1.05 0.43
CA GLU A 142 -24.04 -2.38 0.50
C GLU A 142 -22.57 -2.34 0.99
N ILE A 143 -21.86 -1.24 0.77
CA ILE A 143 -20.50 -1.05 1.26
C ILE A 143 -20.50 -0.65 2.74
N GLN A 144 -21.46 0.15 3.18
CA GLN A 144 -21.66 0.45 4.59
C GLN A 144 -21.99 -0.83 5.39
N GLU A 145 -22.88 -1.67 4.87
CA GLU A 145 -23.23 -2.96 5.45
C GLU A 145 -22.02 -3.91 5.49
N TYR A 146 -21.20 -3.92 4.44
CA TYR A 146 -19.97 -4.71 4.39
C TYR A 146 -18.99 -4.35 5.52
N TYR A 147 -18.76 -3.07 5.78
CA TYR A 147 -17.91 -2.64 6.90
C TYR A 147 -18.53 -3.01 8.24
N ALA A 148 -19.80 -2.74 8.45
CA ALA A 148 -20.52 -3.03 9.69
C ALA A 148 -20.55 -4.55 10.00
N ALA A 149 -20.63 -5.39 8.99
CA ALA A 149 -20.66 -6.85 9.12
C ALA A 149 -19.26 -7.51 9.25
N SER A 150 -18.18 -6.74 9.11
CA SER A 150 -16.81 -7.28 9.03
C SER A 150 -15.88 -6.86 10.18
N PRO A 151 -16.28 -6.85 11.46
CA PRO A 151 -15.47 -6.30 12.56
C PRO A 151 -14.18 -7.12 12.82
N LYS A 152 -14.12 -8.37 12.38
CA LYS A 152 -12.90 -9.20 12.49
C LYS A 152 -11.82 -8.77 11.51
N VAL A 153 -12.20 -8.21 10.36
CA VAL A 153 -11.28 -7.74 9.30
C VAL A 153 -11.00 -6.26 9.45
N TYR A 154 -12.05 -5.49 9.74
CA TYR A 154 -12.03 -4.06 9.95
C TYR A 154 -12.53 -3.76 11.36
N PRO A 155 -11.64 -3.84 12.37
CA PRO A 155 -12.04 -3.64 13.75
C PRO A 155 -12.53 -2.22 13.98
N ASP A 156 -13.46 -2.08 14.94
CA ASP A 156 -13.91 -0.78 15.37
C ASP A 156 -12.73 0.11 15.77
N PHE A 157 -12.79 1.35 15.36
CA PHE A 157 -11.78 2.35 15.61
C PHE A 157 -12.46 3.69 15.89
N GLN A 158 -12.09 4.36 16.99
CA GLN A 158 -12.66 5.66 17.37
C GLN A 158 -14.20 5.69 17.37
N GLY A 159 -14.83 4.69 17.97
CA GLY A 159 -16.28 4.69 18.23
C GLY A 159 -17.13 3.99 17.15
N GLY A 160 -16.58 3.07 16.41
CA GLY A 160 -17.31 2.20 15.48
C GLY A 160 -16.50 1.84 14.23
N TRP A 161 -17.15 1.19 13.27
CA TRP A 161 -16.49 0.87 12.02
C TRP A 161 -16.04 2.13 11.27
N GLN A 162 -14.93 2.07 10.60
CA GLN A 162 -14.37 3.18 9.83
C GLN A 162 -14.10 2.73 8.39
N PRO A 163 -14.38 3.58 7.39
CA PRO A 163 -13.93 3.32 6.03
C PRO A 163 -12.42 3.54 5.91
N HIS A 164 -11.85 3.02 4.82
CA HIS A 164 -10.44 3.16 4.52
C HIS A 164 -10.05 4.63 4.25
N ILE A 165 -8.78 4.89 4.45
CA ILE A 165 -8.10 6.11 3.99
C ILE A 165 -7.53 5.80 2.61
N VAL A 166 -7.83 6.64 1.63
CA VAL A 166 -7.21 6.61 0.30
C VAL A 166 -5.92 7.41 0.33
N PHE A 167 -4.87 6.83 -0.24
CA PHE A 167 -3.58 7.49 -0.46
C PHE A 167 -3.26 7.45 -1.94
N VAL A 168 -2.97 8.61 -2.53
CA VAL A 168 -2.54 8.75 -3.92
C VAL A 168 -1.09 9.20 -3.93
N GLY A 169 -0.23 8.45 -4.58
CA GLY A 169 1.19 8.77 -4.74
C GLY A 169 1.63 8.86 -6.19
N GLU A 170 2.40 9.88 -6.53
CA GLU A 170 3.11 9.95 -7.79
C GLU A 170 4.26 8.93 -7.80
N ILE A 171 4.32 8.10 -8.82
CA ILE A 171 5.42 7.15 -9.02
C ILE A 171 6.67 7.94 -9.42
N VAL A 172 7.67 7.98 -8.55
CA VAL A 172 8.93 8.71 -8.76
C VAL A 172 10.10 7.79 -9.07
N ALA A 173 10.00 6.51 -8.71
CA ALA A 173 10.96 5.47 -9.10
C ALA A 173 10.27 4.11 -9.16
N VAL A 174 10.81 3.24 -9.99
CA VAL A 174 10.34 1.85 -10.15
C VAL A 174 11.55 0.92 -10.14
N GLU A 175 11.50 -0.12 -9.34
CA GLU A 175 12.37 -1.28 -9.42
C GLU A 175 11.55 -2.47 -9.90
N ASP A 176 11.89 -3.04 -11.04
CA ASP A 176 11.21 -4.17 -11.66
C ASP A 176 12.22 -5.23 -12.02
N LYS A 177 12.19 -6.37 -11.34
CA LYS A 177 13.09 -7.52 -11.49
C LYS A 177 12.42 -8.70 -12.19
N ARG A 178 11.20 -8.52 -12.67
CA ARG A 178 10.41 -9.58 -13.31
C ARG A 178 10.90 -9.89 -14.71
#